data_11c7931b4e9e3fcacd64da0e5423310d
#
_entry.id   11c7931b4e9e3fcacd64da0e5423310d
#
_cell.length_a   1.000
_cell.length_b   1.000
_cell.length_c   1.000
_cell.angle_alpha   90.00
_cell.angle_beta   90.00
_cell.angle_gamma   90.00
#
_symmetry.space_group_name_H-M   'P 1'
#
loop_
_entity.id
_entity.type
_entity.pdbx_description
1 polymer ?
#
loop_
_entity_poly.entity_id
_entity_poly.type
_entity_poly.pdbx_seq_one_letter_code
_entity_poly.pdbx_strand_id
1 'polypeptide(L)'
;LTASTFEQVRNVASDIFGIPADKITAESSPETIENWDSMQHLNLVLAIEEKFGVQLDPEDIEEMKNIGAVAALVEKLQSAAR
;
A
#
# COMPACT_ATOMS: atom_id res chain seq x y z
N LEU A 1 -5.10 -8.10 19.71
CA LEU A 1 -3.87 -7.95 18.94
C LEU A 1 -4.12 -7.11 17.69
N THR A 2 -3.21 -6.21 17.43
CA THR A 2 -3.30 -5.32 16.26
C THR A 2 -2.54 -5.93 15.09
N ALA A 3 -3.14 -5.90 13.92
CA ALA A 3 -2.45 -6.35 12.71
C ALA A 3 -1.25 -5.44 12.45
N SER A 4 -0.17 -6.00 11.92
CA SER A 4 1.00 -5.22 11.56
C SER A 4 0.64 -4.25 10.41
N THR A 5 1.47 -3.24 10.23
CA THR A 5 1.27 -2.29 9.13
C THR A 5 1.27 -3.02 7.79
N PHE A 6 2.19 -3.98 7.61
CA PHE A 6 2.23 -4.77 6.40
C PHE A 6 0.91 -5.52 6.15
N GLU A 7 0.38 -6.15 7.19
CA GLU A 7 -0.87 -6.90 7.05
C GLU A 7 -2.03 -5.98 6.67
N GLN A 8 -2.08 -4.80 7.26
CA GLN A 8 -3.12 -3.82 6.95
C GLN A 8 -3.00 -3.33 5.52
N VAL A 9 -1.79 -3.02 5.07
CA VAL A 9 -1.52 -2.61 3.69
C VAL A 9 -1.90 -3.73 2.73
N ARG A 10 -1.52 -4.97 3.06
CA ARG A 10 -1.84 -6.12 2.24
C ARG A 10 -3.35 -6.28 2.08
N ASN A 11 -4.10 -6.09 3.15
CA ASN A 11 -5.56 -6.21 3.09
C ASN A 11 -6.17 -5.11 2.21
N VAL A 12 -5.65 -3.89 2.29
CA VAL A 12 -6.11 -2.81 1.43
C VAL A 12 -5.82 -3.16 -0.04
N ALA A 13 -4.61 -3.64 -0.32
CA ALA A 13 -4.22 -4.02 -1.67
C ALA A 13 -5.09 -5.16 -2.19
N SER A 14 -5.41 -6.11 -1.33
CA SER A 14 -6.29 -7.22 -1.69
C SER A 14 -7.65 -6.71 -2.17
N ASP A 15 -8.20 -5.74 -1.46
CA ASP A 15 -9.49 -5.14 -1.82
C ASP A 15 -9.40 -4.37 -3.13
N ILE A 16 -8.33 -3.61 -3.31
CA ILE A 16 -8.15 -2.77 -4.50
C ILE A 16 -7.94 -3.64 -5.75
N PHE A 17 -7.07 -4.64 -5.65
CA PHE A 17 -6.70 -5.45 -6.81
C PHE A 17 -7.61 -6.67 -7.02
N GLY A 18 -8.46 -6.98 -6.05
CA GLY A 18 -9.39 -8.10 -6.17
C GLY A 18 -8.70 -9.46 -6.15
N ILE A 19 -7.59 -9.58 -5.42
CA ILE A 19 -6.89 -10.85 -5.27
C ILE A 19 -6.78 -11.22 -3.80
N PRO A 20 -6.68 -12.53 -3.49
CA PRO A 20 -6.59 -12.95 -2.09
C PRO A 20 -5.36 -12.39 -1.39
N ALA A 21 -5.51 -11.99 -0.14
CA ALA A 21 -4.42 -11.41 0.63
C ALA A 21 -3.22 -12.37 0.73
N ASP A 22 -3.47 -13.67 0.80
CA ASP A 22 -2.38 -14.65 0.93
C ASP A 22 -1.55 -14.78 -0.35
N LYS A 23 -2.00 -14.16 -1.45
CA LYS A 23 -1.24 -14.12 -2.70
C LYS A 23 -0.36 -12.86 -2.79
N ILE A 24 -0.48 -11.97 -1.82
CA ILE A 24 0.26 -10.72 -1.82
C ILE A 24 1.43 -10.82 -0.84
N THR A 25 2.63 -10.53 -1.33
CA THR A 25 3.86 -10.54 -0.53
C THR A 25 4.50 -9.17 -0.56
N ALA A 26 5.55 -8.98 0.24
CA ALA A 26 6.29 -7.73 0.23
C ALA A 26 6.89 -7.41 -1.14
N GLU A 27 7.22 -8.42 -1.92
CA GLU A 27 7.79 -8.25 -3.25
C GLU A 27 6.75 -8.04 -4.34
N SER A 28 5.45 -8.18 -4.02
CA SER A 28 4.39 -7.96 -5.01
C SER A 28 4.47 -6.55 -5.57
N SER A 29 4.40 -6.43 -6.88
CA SER A 29 4.62 -5.17 -7.60
C SER A 29 3.72 -5.11 -8.83
N PRO A 30 3.70 -3.98 -9.55
CA PRO A 30 2.95 -3.90 -10.81
C PRO A 30 3.36 -4.96 -11.82
N GLU A 31 4.58 -5.48 -11.71
CA GLU A 31 5.05 -6.54 -12.61
C GLU A 31 4.47 -7.91 -12.26
N THR A 32 4.10 -8.12 -11.00
CA THR A 32 3.57 -9.40 -10.53
C THR A 32 2.07 -9.36 -10.27
N ILE A 33 1.51 -8.18 -10.08
CA ILE A 33 0.07 -8.00 -9.88
C ILE A 33 -0.51 -7.37 -11.15
N GLU A 34 -1.20 -8.17 -11.93
CA GLU A 34 -1.72 -7.77 -13.23
C GLU A 34 -2.61 -6.54 -13.18
N ASN A 35 -3.40 -6.41 -12.13
CA ASN A 35 -4.35 -5.30 -12.00
C ASN A 35 -3.72 -4.02 -11.47
N TRP A 36 -2.45 -4.03 -11.17
CA TRP A 36 -1.78 -2.84 -10.61
C TRP A 36 -1.30 -1.93 -11.74
N ASP A 37 -2.22 -1.20 -12.31
CA ASP A 37 -1.94 -0.20 -13.33
C ASP A 37 -1.98 1.20 -12.71
N SER A 38 -1.85 2.24 -13.53
CA SER A 38 -1.81 3.62 -13.06
C SER A 38 -3.06 4.03 -12.30
N MET A 39 -4.22 3.60 -12.78
CA MET A 39 -5.48 3.93 -12.15
C MET A 39 -5.62 3.23 -10.79
N GLN A 40 -5.29 1.95 -10.75
CA GLN A 40 -5.35 1.21 -9.48
C GLN A 40 -4.29 1.70 -8.50
N HIS A 41 -3.16 2.18 -9.00
CA HIS A 41 -2.15 2.79 -8.14
C HIS A 41 -2.71 4.01 -7.41
N LEU A 42 -3.45 4.86 -8.12
CA LEU A 42 -4.10 6.02 -7.52
C LEU A 42 -5.18 5.60 -6.52
N ASN A 43 -5.93 4.55 -6.84
CA ASN A 43 -6.93 4.02 -5.90
C ASN A 43 -6.25 3.52 -4.63
N LEU A 44 -5.12 2.86 -4.77
CA LEU A 44 -4.35 2.38 -3.63
C LEU A 44 -3.87 3.55 -2.77
N VAL A 45 -3.36 4.61 -3.41
CA VAL A 45 -2.91 5.82 -2.72
C VAL A 45 -4.04 6.39 -1.87
N LEU A 46 -5.20 6.57 -2.48
CA LEU A 46 -6.35 7.15 -1.76
C LEU A 46 -6.81 6.26 -0.61
N ALA A 47 -6.83 4.97 -0.82
CA ALA A 47 -7.23 4.02 0.23
C ALA A 47 -6.25 4.03 1.40
N ILE A 48 -4.96 4.11 1.11
CA ILE A 48 -3.92 4.19 2.14
C ILE A 48 -4.05 5.48 2.94
N GLU A 49 -4.24 6.60 2.24
CA GLU A 49 -4.41 7.89 2.92
C GLU A 49 -5.59 7.87 3.88
N GLU A 50 -6.69 7.31 3.42
CA GLU A 50 -7.91 7.26 4.21
C GLU A 50 -7.79 6.31 5.39
N LYS A 51 -7.25 5.11 5.14
CA LYS A 51 -7.16 4.09 6.17
C LYS A 51 -6.19 4.47 7.29
N PHE A 52 -5.06 5.04 6.94
CA PHE A 52 -4.00 5.34 7.91
C PHE A 52 -3.96 6.80 8.36
N GLY A 53 -4.79 7.64 7.75
CA GLY A 53 -4.83 9.05 8.12
C GLY A 53 -3.54 9.80 7.79
N VAL A 54 -2.92 9.46 6.67
CA VAL A 54 -1.66 10.09 6.23
C VAL A 54 -1.88 10.77 4.88
N GLN A 55 -0.94 11.63 4.51
CA GLN A 55 -0.93 12.26 3.19
C GLN A 55 0.31 11.82 2.44
N LEU A 56 0.12 11.45 1.18
CA LEU A 56 1.20 10.98 0.33
C LEU A 56 1.54 12.08 -0.69
N ASP A 57 2.79 12.51 -0.66
CA ASP A 57 3.30 13.47 -1.66
C ASP A 57 3.63 12.74 -2.95
N PRO A 58 3.79 13.47 -4.08
CA PRO A 58 4.17 12.82 -5.33
C PRO A 58 5.44 11.96 -5.22
N GLU A 59 6.41 12.40 -4.42
CA GLU A 59 7.63 11.63 -4.20
C GLU A 59 7.34 10.31 -3.49
N ASP A 60 6.43 10.35 -2.52
CA ASP A 60 6.03 9.15 -1.79
C ASP A 60 5.33 8.16 -2.71
N ILE A 61 4.48 8.68 -3.59
CA ILE A 61 3.73 7.86 -4.54
C ILE A 61 4.69 7.13 -5.48
N GLU A 62 5.76 7.79 -5.90
CA GLU A 62 6.78 7.18 -6.75
C GLU A 62 7.55 6.07 -6.04
N GLU A 63 7.66 6.15 -4.74
CA GLU A 63 8.36 5.13 -3.94
C GLU A 63 7.52 3.87 -3.70
N MET A 64 6.24 3.91 -4.03
CA MET A 64 5.33 2.78 -3.84
C MET A 64 5.51 1.74 -4.96
N LYS A 65 6.68 1.12 -5.00
CA LYS A 65 7.07 0.21 -6.08
C LYS A 65 6.66 -1.24 -5.84
N ASN A 66 6.43 -1.59 -4.58
CA ASN A 66 5.93 -2.90 -4.21
C ASN A 66 5.21 -2.78 -2.87
N ILE A 67 4.57 -3.85 -2.45
CA ILE A 67 3.77 -3.81 -1.22
C ILE A 67 4.64 -3.55 0.02
N GLY A 68 5.83 -4.12 0.06
CA GLY A 68 6.76 -3.86 1.17
C GLY A 68 7.15 -2.40 1.27
N ALA A 69 7.38 -1.75 0.13
CA ALA A 69 7.70 -0.32 0.09
C ALA A 69 6.52 0.52 0.57
N VAL A 70 5.30 0.14 0.22
CA VAL A 70 4.10 0.85 0.68
C VAL A 70 4.00 0.75 2.20
N ALA A 71 4.19 -0.44 2.76
CA ALA A 71 4.13 -0.63 4.20
C ALA A 71 5.20 0.19 4.93
N ALA A 72 6.43 0.19 4.40
CA ALA A 72 7.52 0.96 4.99
C ALA A 72 7.23 2.45 4.96
N LEU A 73 6.65 2.93 3.86
CA LEU A 73 6.29 4.33 3.71
C LEU A 73 5.21 4.72 4.73
N VAL A 74 4.20 3.89 4.90
CA VAL A 74 3.13 4.15 5.87
C VAL A 74 3.71 4.24 7.28
N GLU A 75 4.60 3.33 7.65
CA GLU A 75 5.22 3.37 8.97
C GLU A 75 6.02 4.65 9.18
N LYS A 76 6.76 5.07 8.16
CA LYS A 76 7.54 6.30 8.20
C LYS A 76 6.64 7.51 8.42
N LEU A 77 5.54 7.59 7.67
CA LEU A 77 4.64 8.73 7.76
C LEU A 77 3.88 8.76 9.09
N GLN A 78 3.50 7.61 9.60
CA GLN A 78 2.84 7.54 10.90
C GLN A 78 3.77 7.96 12.03
N SER A 79 5.04 7.59 11.95
CA SER A 79 6.03 8.01 12.93
C SER A 79 6.28 9.51 12.86
N ALA A 80 6.34 10.07 11.66
CA ALA A 80 6.58 11.49 11.45
C ALA A 80 5.39 12.36 11.89
N ALA A 81 4.20 11.79 11.90
CA ALA A 81 2.98 12.52 12.25
C ALA A 81 2.82 12.75 13.75
N ARG A 82 3.68 12.22 14.57
CA ARG A 82 3.58 12.36 16.01
C ARG A 82 4.25 13.61 16.55
#